data_c055e89166b8b0e2322903808b5ee764
#
_entry.id   c055e89166b8b0e2322903808b5ee764
#
_cell.length_a   1.000
_cell.length_b   1.000
_cell.length_c   1.000
_cell.angle_alpha   90.00
_cell.angle_beta   90.00
_cell.angle_gamma   90.00
#
_symmetry.space_group_name_H-M   'P 1'
#
loop_
_entity.id
_entity.type
_entity.pdbx_description
1 polymer ?
#
loop_
_entity_poly.entity_id
_entity_poly.type
_entity_poly.pdbx_seq_one_letter_code
_entity_poly.pdbx_strand_id
1 'polypeptide(L)'
;GGGGNAGREGPIVMIGAAISSWVGTRLGLSKQRLMFLCACGAAAGIAATFNAPLAGACFALEVILGTLSAEDFVFIVFASVSASLVSQQFLPDQASVPLSQSLDVFSHSDYLLVALAALAATLAGIGFSKLLYLVWDGIDLVYHWKAWFRPVAGSLVLGVFLYFFPLLYGTGESVPVSYTHLRAPR
;
A
#
# COMPACT_ATOMS: atom_id res chain seq x y z
N GLY A 1 2.02 -11.51 17.08
CA GLY A 1 1.02 -10.75 16.72
C GLY A 1 0.15 -10.01 17.71
N GLY A 2 0.25 -8.66 17.73
CA GLY A 2 -0.60 -7.81 18.59
C GLY A 2 -2.00 -7.52 18.02
N GLY A 3 -2.43 -8.19 16.91
CA GLY A 3 -3.72 -7.94 16.26
C GLY A 3 -3.79 -6.60 15.50
N GLY A 4 -2.66 -5.90 15.38
CA GLY A 4 -2.59 -4.64 14.63
C GLY A 4 -2.85 -4.86 13.14
N ASN A 5 -3.58 -3.92 12.54
CA ASN A 5 -3.83 -3.90 11.10
C ASN A 5 -2.73 -3.08 10.43
N ALA A 6 -1.68 -3.75 9.98
CA ALA A 6 -0.56 -3.16 9.27
C ALA A 6 -0.45 -3.79 7.88
N GLY A 7 -0.45 -2.95 6.85
CA GLY A 7 -0.30 -3.39 5.47
C GLY A 7 1.05 -4.02 5.20
N ARG A 8 1.10 -4.85 4.16
CA ARG A 8 2.34 -5.51 3.68
C ARG A 8 3.19 -4.60 2.79
N GLU A 9 2.71 -3.41 2.47
CA GLU A 9 3.33 -2.49 1.51
C GLU A 9 4.72 -2.04 1.97
N GLY A 10 4.84 -1.60 3.23
CA GLY A 10 6.11 -1.17 3.80
C GLY A 10 7.20 -2.24 3.76
N PRO A 11 6.96 -3.43 4.33
CA PRO A 11 7.92 -4.53 4.27
C PRO A 11 8.35 -4.92 2.86
N ILE A 12 7.44 -4.95 1.89
CA ILE A 12 7.74 -5.32 0.50
C ILE A 12 8.63 -4.28 -0.18
N VAL A 13 8.32 -3.00 0.00
CA VAL A 13 9.15 -1.89 -0.49
C VAL A 13 10.57 -2.00 0.08
N MET A 14 10.67 -2.26 1.38
CA MET A 14 11.96 -2.40 2.05
C MET A 14 12.75 -3.62 1.57
N ILE A 15 12.09 -4.75 1.35
CA ILE A 15 12.75 -5.96 0.81
C ILE A 15 13.29 -5.69 -0.60
N GLY A 16 12.47 -5.12 -1.48
CA GLY A 16 12.89 -4.78 -2.84
C GLY A 16 14.06 -3.80 -2.86
N ALA A 17 13.99 -2.73 -2.07
CA ALA A 17 15.05 -1.76 -1.94
C ALA A 17 16.33 -2.35 -1.32
N ALA A 18 16.21 -3.22 -0.31
CA ALA A 18 17.36 -3.86 0.35
C ALA A 18 18.11 -4.81 -0.59
N ILE A 19 17.41 -5.63 -1.36
CA ILE A 19 18.01 -6.52 -2.35
C ILE A 19 18.75 -5.70 -3.41
N SER A 20 18.11 -4.65 -3.92
CA SER A 20 18.72 -3.75 -4.90
C SER A 20 19.93 -3.02 -4.35
N SER A 21 19.86 -2.55 -3.10
CA SER A 21 20.98 -1.92 -2.39
C SER A 21 22.16 -2.89 -2.25
N TRP A 22 21.89 -4.13 -1.87
CA TRP A 22 22.92 -5.16 -1.73
C TRP A 22 23.61 -5.43 -3.08
N VAL A 23 22.85 -5.60 -4.16
CA VAL A 23 23.40 -5.79 -5.52
C VAL A 23 24.22 -4.58 -5.94
N GLY A 24 23.68 -3.38 -5.79
CA GLY A 24 24.36 -2.14 -6.21
C GLY A 24 25.65 -1.88 -5.43
N THR A 25 25.67 -2.20 -4.15
CA THR A 25 26.87 -2.12 -3.31
C THR A 25 27.93 -3.11 -3.77
N ARG A 26 27.55 -4.34 -4.11
CA ARG A 26 28.47 -5.35 -4.65
C ARG A 26 29.05 -4.99 -6.01
N LEU A 27 28.30 -4.25 -6.81
CA LEU A 27 28.75 -3.73 -8.11
C LEU A 27 29.54 -2.42 -7.99
N GLY A 28 29.75 -1.89 -6.81
CA GLY A 28 30.51 -0.65 -6.58
C GLY A 28 29.85 0.59 -7.18
N LEU A 29 28.52 0.64 -7.23
CA LEU A 29 27.78 1.76 -7.82
C LEU A 29 27.96 3.02 -6.99
N SER A 30 27.98 4.18 -7.66
CA SER A 30 27.96 5.49 -7.01
C SER A 30 26.67 5.66 -6.19
N LYS A 31 26.71 6.50 -5.15
CA LYS A 31 25.56 6.75 -4.25
C LYS A 31 24.28 7.10 -5.01
N GLN A 32 24.39 7.90 -6.06
CA GLN A 32 23.23 8.32 -6.87
C GLN A 32 22.62 7.13 -7.64
N ARG A 33 23.46 6.31 -8.28
CA ARG A 33 23.02 5.08 -8.98
C ARG A 33 22.47 4.04 -8.02
N LEU A 34 23.04 3.96 -6.82
CA LEU A 34 22.55 3.06 -5.78
C LEU A 34 21.13 3.47 -5.34
N MET A 35 20.88 4.75 -5.10
CA MET A 35 19.57 5.27 -4.73
C MET A 35 18.54 5.00 -5.84
N PHE A 36 18.93 5.22 -7.09
CA PHE A 36 18.09 4.89 -8.25
C PHE A 36 17.76 3.39 -8.32
N LEU A 37 18.75 2.53 -8.13
CA LEU A 37 18.54 1.06 -8.13
C LEU A 37 17.62 0.63 -6.98
N CYS A 38 17.73 1.25 -5.80
CA CYS A 38 16.81 1.02 -4.69
C CYS A 38 15.36 1.42 -5.04
N ALA A 39 15.18 2.52 -5.76
CA ALA A 39 13.87 2.95 -6.25
C ALA A 39 13.28 1.93 -7.24
N CYS A 40 14.08 1.39 -8.16
CA CYS A 40 13.67 0.29 -9.05
C CYS A 40 13.23 -0.95 -8.27
N GLY A 41 13.98 -1.33 -7.24
CA GLY A 41 13.64 -2.50 -6.41
C GLY A 41 12.36 -2.30 -5.60
N ALA A 42 12.16 -1.12 -5.05
CA ALA A 42 10.94 -0.77 -4.34
C ALA A 42 9.71 -0.77 -5.26
N ALA A 43 9.84 -0.19 -6.47
CA ALA A 43 8.82 -0.21 -7.51
C ALA A 43 8.45 -1.63 -7.92
N ALA A 44 9.47 -2.47 -8.11
CA ALA A 44 9.31 -3.89 -8.44
C ALA A 44 8.55 -4.65 -7.35
N GLY A 45 8.84 -4.38 -6.06
CA GLY A 45 8.14 -4.98 -4.93
C GLY A 45 6.64 -4.64 -4.92
N ILE A 46 6.29 -3.37 -5.11
CA ILE A 46 4.89 -2.94 -5.21
C ILE A 46 4.21 -3.56 -6.43
N ALA A 47 4.85 -3.49 -7.60
CA ALA A 47 4.31 -4.02 -8.84
C ALA A 47 4.00 -5.52 -8.76
N ALA A 48 4.91 -6.30 -8.16
CA ALA A 48 4.73 -7.73 -7.99
C ALA A 48 3.59 -8.09 -7.04
N THR A 49 3.41 -7.29 -5.97
CA THR A 49 2.39 -7.57 -4.94
C THR A 49 0.99 -7.20 -5.38
N PHE A 50 0.85 -6.06 -6.06
CA PHE A 50 -0.46 -5.52 -6.44
C PHE A 50 -0.81 -5.78 -7.90
N ASN A 51 0.07 -6.41 -8.65
CA ASN A 51 -0.05 -6.58 -10.10
C ASN A 51 -0.32 -5.25 -10.83
N ALA A 52 0.34 -4.19 -10.35
CA ALA A 52 0.13 -2.81 -10.80
C ALA A 52 1.48 -2.14 -11.12
N PRO A 53 2.10 -2.47 -12.26
CA PRO A 53 3.45 -2.00 -12.60
C PRO A 53 3.54 -0.47 -12.72
N LEU A 54 2.53 0.19 -13.26
CA LEU A 54 2.53 1.65 -13.40
C LEU A 54 2.42 2.34 -12.03
N ALA A 55 1.59 1.80 -11.13
CA ALA A 55 1.46 2.34 -9.77
C ALA A 55 2.78 2.18 -8.99
N GLY A 56 3.46 1.04 -9.11
CA GLY A 56 4.78 0.81 -8.51
C GLY A 56 5.82 1.82 -9.02
N ALA A 57 5.83 2.09 -10.32
CA ALA A 57 6.72 3.06 -10.92
C ALA A 57 6.43 4.50 -10.43
N CYS A 58 5.18 4.93 -10.43
CA CYS A 58 4.77 6.24 -9.92
C CYS A 58 5.14 6.42 -8.44
N PHE A 59 4.89 5.40 -7.61
CA PHE A 59 5.29 5.42 -6.20
C PHE A 59 6.79 5.63 -6.00
N ALA A 60 7.61 4.92 -6.74
CA ALA A 60 9.07 5.05 -6.61
C ALA A 60 9.58 6.43 -7.03
N LEU A 61 9.00 7.01 -8.08
CA LEU A 61 9.35 8.37 -8.52
C LEU A 61 8.92 9.42 -7.52
N GLU A 62 7.70 9.33 -7.01
CA GLU A 62 7.12 10.33 -6.12
C GLU A 62 7.70 10.23 -4.71
N VAL A 63 7.74 9.03 -4.13
CA VAL A 63 8.05 8.84 -2.71
C VAL A 63 9.55 8.65 -2.48
N ILE A 64 10.26 7.98 -3.40
CA ILE A 64 11.68 7.63 -3.18
C ILE A 64 12.61 8.63 -3.84
N LEU A 65 12.41 8.94 -5.11
CA LEU A 65 13.29 9.85 -5.84
C LEU A 65 12.90 11.31 -5.66
N GLY A 66 11.60 11.61 -5.53
CA GLY A 66 11.10 12.98 -5.41
C GLY A 66 11.31 13.83 -6.68
N THR A 67 11.75 13.23 -7.77
CA THR A 67 12.04 13.90 -9.06
C THR A 67 11.47 13.09 -10.20
N LEU A 68 10.88 13.76 -11.18
CA LEU A 68 10.36 13.16 -12.41
C LEU A 68 11.40 13.38 -13.53
N SER A 69 12.25 12.38 -13.75
CA SER A 69 13.09 12.29 -14.94
C SER A 69 12.49 11.27 -15.91
N ALA A 70 12.39 11.64 -17.18
CA ALA A 70 11.85 10.75 -18.22
C ALA A 70 12.73 9.50 -18.40
N GLU A 71 14.06 9.65 -18.27
CA GLU A 71 14.99 8.54 -18.37
C GLU A 71 14.82 7.56 -17.20
N ASP A 72 14.73 8.06 -15.97
CA ASP A 72 14.54 7.25 -14.77
C ASP A 72 13.19 6.51 -14.82
N PHE A 73 12.16 7.16 -15.33
CA PHE A 73 10.82 6.57 -15.48
C PHE A 73 10.85 5.29 -16.31
N VAL A 74 11.51 5.29 -17.46
CA VAL A 74 11.56 4.12 -18.36
C VAL A 74 12.18 2.90 -17.66
N PHE A 75 13.27 3.07 -16.95
CA PHE A 75 13.93 1.96 -16.24
C PHE A 75 13.11 1.45 -15.07
N ILE A 76 12.47 2.35 -14.33
CA ILE A 76 11.60 1.97 -13.18
C ILE A 76 10.36 1.23 -13.68
N VAL A 77 9.74 1.68 -14.77
CA VAL A 77 8.62 0.98 -15.40
C VAL A 77 9.06 -0.41 -15.88
N PHE A 78 10.22 -0.51 -16.52
CA PHE A 78 10.75 -1.80 -16.97
C PHE A 78 10.96 -2.77 -15.79
N ALA A 79 11.54 -2.30 -14.69
CA ALA A 79 11.70 -3.10 -13.46
C ALA A 79 10.35 -3.54 -12.89
N SER A 80 9.38 -2.63 -12.83
CA SER A 80 8.03 -2.89 -12.34
C SER A 80 7.27 -3.90 -13.19
N VAL A 81 7.31 -3.75 -14.52
CA VAL A 81 6.64 -4.66 -15.45
C VAL A 81 7.27 -6.05 -15.36
N SER A 82 8.61 -6.13 -15.38
CA SER A 82 9.32 -7.41 -15.25
C SER A 82 8.96 -8.14 -13.96
N ALA A 83 8.90 -7.42 -12.83
CA ALA A 83 8.53 -7.98 -11.54
C ALA A 83 7.08 -8.49 -11.51
N SER A 84 6.15 -7.72 -12.09
CA SER A 84 4.74 -8.12 -12.20
C SER A 84 4.59 -9.38 -13.06
N LEU A 85 5.26 -9.47 -14.21
CA LEU A 85 5.23 -10.64 -15.07
C LEU A 85 5.79 -11.90 -14.38
N VAL A 86 6.90 -11.76 -13.66
CA VAL A 86 7.48 -12.86 -12.88
C VAL A 86 6.53 -13.28 -11.76
N SER A 87 5.96 -12.31 -11.03
CA SER A 87 5.01 -12.59 -9.95
C SER A 87 3.81 -13.40 -10.44
N GLN A 88 3.25 -13.05 -11.59
CA GLN A 88 2.10 -13.76 -12.18
C GLN A 88 2.40 -15.23 -12.52
N GLN A 89 3.65 -15.56 -12.85
CA GLN A 89 4.04 -16.95 -13.12
C GLN A 89 4.07 -17.83 -11.84
N PHE A 90 4.41 -17.23 -10.70
CA PHE A 90 4.52 -17.96 -9.45
C PHE A 90 3.27 -17.85 -8.56
N LEU A 91 2.48 -16.79 -8.74
CA LEU A 91 1.32 -16.43 -7.92
C LEU A 91 0.15 -15.99 -8.81
N PRO A 92 -0.41 -16.88 -9.64
CA PRO A 92 -1.42 -16.50 -10.65
C PRO A 92 -2.72 -15.93 -10.07
N ASP A 93 -3.05 -16.25 -8.81
CA ASP A 93 -4.35 -15.91 -8.19
C ASP A 93 -4.32 -14.62 -7.34
N GLN A 94 -3.25 -13.83 -7.39
CA GLN A 94 -3.16 -12.60 -6.60
C GLN A 94 -3.70 -11.37 -7.36
N ALA A 95 -4.92 -11.43 -7.86
CA ALA A 95 -5.64 -10.21 -8.17
C ALA A 95 -6.08 -9.55 -6.86
N SER A 96 -5.51 -8.40 -6.53
CA SER A 96 -5.80 -7.68 -5.27
C SER A 96 -7.29 -7.28 -5.15
N VAL A 97 -8.00 -7.20 -6.26
CA VAL A 97 -9.44 -6.96 -6.31
C VAL A 97 -10.03 -7.87 -7.40
N PRO A 98 -10.79 -8.91 -7.04
CA PRO A 98 -11.49 -9.72 -8.03
C PRO A 98 -12.60 -8.88 -8.68
N LEU A 99 -12.38 -8.41 -9.88
CA LEU A 99 -13.41 -7.78 -10.69
C LEU A 99 -14.32 -8.91 -11.24
N SER A 100 -15.37 -9.23 -10.51
CA SER A 100 -16.31 -10.29 -10.86
C SER A 100 -17.37 -9.87 -11.90
N GLN A 101 -17.39 -8.62 -12.31
CA GLN A 101 -18.34 -8.11 -13.30
C GLN A 101 -17.60 -7.42 -14.43
N SER A 102 -18.03 -7.70 -15.69
CA SER A 102 -17.71 -6.87 -16.84
C SER A 102 -18.15 -5.45 -16.52
N LEU A 103 -17.22 -4.50 -16.56
CA LEU A 103 -17.54 -3.09 -16.43
C LEU A 103 -18.40 -2.72 -17.64
N ASP A 104 -19.69 -2.58 -17.45
CA ASP A 104 -20.58 -2.01 -18.46
C ASP A 104 -20.12 -0.58 -18.77
N VAL A 105 -20.32 -0.18 -20.01
CA VAL A 105 -19.90 1.13 -20.50
C VAL A 105 -20.46 2.22 -19.59
N PHE A 106 -19.57 3.05 -19.02
CA PHE A 106 -19.97 4.16 -18.17
C PHE A 106 -20.95 5.10 -18.87
N SER A 107 -22.07 5.34 -18.21
CA SER A 107 -23.01 6.38 -18.61
C SER A 107 -22.49 7.78 -18.22
N HIS A 108 -22.97 8.83 -18.88
CA HIS A 108 -22.57 10.21 -18.54
C HIS A 108 -22.85 10.58 -17.07
N SER A 109 -23.89 10.00 -16.48
CA SER A 109 -24.19 10.16 -15.04
C SER A 109 -23.14 9.56 -14.11
N ASP A 110 -22.44 8.52 -14.56
CA ASP A 110 -21.47 7.81 -13.74
C ASP A 110 -20.20 8.63 -13.54
N TYR A 111 -19.82 9.48 -14.49
CA TYR A 111 -18.71 10.41 -14.35
C TYR A 111 -18.93 11.41 -13.22
N LEU A 112 -20.17 11.92 -13.06
CA LEU A 112 -20.51 12.81 -11.94
C LEU A 112 -20.43 12.07 -10.60
N LEU A 113 -20.96 10.85 -10.55
CA LEU A 113 -20.89 10.01 -9.33
C LEU A 113 -19.44 9.70 -8.95
N VAL A 114 -18.59 9.37 -9.92
CA VAL A 114 -17.15 9.13 -9.69
C VAL A 114 -16.47 10.40 -9.16
N ALA A 115 -16.77 11.57 -9.74
CA ALA A 115 -16.20 12.83 -9.26
C ALA A 115 -16.65 13.16 -7.82
N LEU A 116 -17.92 12.96 -7.50
CA LEU A 116 -18.44 13.14 -6.14
C LEU A 116 -17.84 12.14 -5.15
N ALA A 117 -17.70 10.89 -5.56
CA ALA A 117 -17.06 9.86 -4.75
C ALA A 117 -15.57 10.18 -4.50
N ALA A 118 -14.86 10.66 -5.51
CA ALA A 118 -13.46 11.09 -5.37
C ALA A 118 -13.32 12.28 -4.41
N LEU A 119 -14.24 13.27 -4.49
CA LEU A 119 -14.26 14.40 -3.56
C LEU A 119 -14.54 13.93 -2.13
N ALA A 120 -15.53 13.06 -1.94
CA ALA A 120 -15.84 12.49 -0.63
C ALA A 120 -14.69 11.69 -0.04
N ALA A 121 -14.03 10.86 -0.87
CA ALA A 121 -12.85 10.10 -0.46
C ALA A 121 -11.68 11.02 -0.07
N THR A 122 -11.47 12.10 -0.82
CA THR A 122 -10.43 13.09 -0.50
C THR A 122 -10.69 13.77 0.83
N LEU A 123 -11.93 14.21 1.09
CA LEU A 123 -12.30 14.83 2.37
C LEU A 123 -12.16 13.85 3.53
N ALA A 124 -12.58 12.60 3.33
CA ALA A 124 -12.41 11.54 4.32
C ALA A 124 -10.91 11.25 4.59
N GLY A 125 -10.06 11.22 3.55
CA GLY A 125 -8.62 11.06 3.67
C GLY A 125 -7.95 12.19 4.45
N ILE A 126 -8.33 13.43 4.19
CA ILE A 126 -7.85 14.61 4.95
C ILE A 126 -8.27 14.50 6.43
N GLY A 127 -9.53 14.13 6.67
CA GLY A 127 -10.07 13.94 8.02
C GLY A 127 -9.31 12.83 8.77
N PHE A 128 -9.08 11.70 8.11
CA PHE A 128 -8.32 10.57 8.67
C PHE A 128 -6.87 10.96 8.98
N SER A 129 -6.20 11.66 8.08
CA SER A 129 -4.83 12.13 8.31
C SER A 129 -4.74 13.06 9.52
N LYS A 130 -5.66 14.03 9.64
CA LYS A 130 -5.72 14.91 10.81
C LYS A 130 -5.99 14.15 12.10
N LEU A 131 -6.88 13.15 12.07
CA LEU A 131 -7.16 12.30 13.21
C LEU A 131 -5.92 11.50 13.63
N LEU A 132 -5.19 10.94 12.66
CA LEU A 132 -3.93 10.24 12.93
C LEU A 132 -2.91 11.13 13.64
N TYR A 133 -2.68 12.35 13.14
CA TYR A 133 -1.77 13.30 13.76
C TYR A 133 -2.24 13.69 15.18
N LEU A 134 -3.53 13.93 15.36
CA LEU A 134 -4.08 14.26 16.67
C LEU A 134 -3.89 13.13 17.68
N VAL A 135 -4.09 11.88 17.25
CA VAL A 135 -3.83 10.70 18.10
C VAL A 135 -2.33 10.56 18.37
N TRP A 136 -1.48 10.79 17.40
CA TRP A 136 -0.03 10.74 17.56
C TRP A 136 0.46 11.78 18.57
N ASP A 137 0.04 13.03 18.42
CA ASP A 137 0.38 14.12 19.33
C ASP A 137 -0.16 13.86 20.74
N GLY A 138 -1.37 13.29 20.83
CA GLY A 138 -1.96 12.88 22.12
C GLY A 138 -1.17 11.77 22.81
N ILE A 139 -0.65 10.81 22.06
CA ILE A 139 0.22 9.75 22.60
C ILE A 139 1.56 10.32 23.07
N ASP A 140 2.12 11.29 22.36
CA ASP A 140 3.37 11.94 22.73
C ASP A 140 3.23 12.80 23.99
N LEU A 141 2.06 13.36 24.26
CA LEU A 141 1.77 14.06 25.50
C LEU A 141 1.84 13.14 26.74
N VAL A 142 1.60 11.83 26.56
CA VAL A 142 1.72 10.78 27.59
C VAL A 142 3.16 10.21 27.63
N TYR A 143 4.14 11.01 27.21
CA TYR A 143 5.56 10.63 27.01
C TYR A 143 6.28 10.06 28.24
N HIS A 144 5.72 10.23 29.44
CA HIS A 144 6.30 9.74 30.72
C HIS A 144 6.23 8.21 30.89
N TRP A 145 5.54 7.51 30.00
CA TRP A 145 5.42 6.06 30.07
C TRP A 145 6.62 5.38 29.40
N LYS A 146 7.14 4.34 30.05
CA LYS A 146 8.26 3.55 29.51
C LYS A 146 7.92 3.04 28.10
N ALA A 147 8.87 3.09 27.19
CA ALA A 147 8.69 2.77 25.76
C ALA A 147 8.02 1.41 25.50
N TRP A 148 8.23 0.42 26.38
CA TRP A 148 7.60 -0.91 26.26
C TRP A 148 6.12 -0.94 26.64
N PHE A 149 5.63 0.03 27.40
CA PHE A 149 4.23 0.07 27.84
C PHE A 149 3.29 0.56 26.73
N ARG A 150 3.75 1.39 25.83
CA ARG A 150 2.96 1.94 24.72
C ARG A 150 2.36 0.85 23.80
N PRO A 151 3.15 -0.14 23.31
CA PRO A 151 2.59 -1.23 22.51
C PRO A 151 1.56 -2.07 23.26
N VAL A 152 1.78 -2.27 24.57
CA VAL A 152 0.86 -3.03 25.43
C VAL A 152 -0.48 -2.32 25.58
N ALA A 153 -0.46 -1.02 25.89
CA ALA A 153 -1.68 -0.22 26.01
C ALA A 153 -2.43 -0.15 24.68
N GLY A 154 -1.73 0.09 23.56
CA GLY A 154 -2.32 0.10 22.23
C GLY A 154 -2.94 -1.24 21.85
N SER A 155 -2.26 -2.35 22.13
CA SER A 155 -2.79 -3.70 21.87
C SER A 155 -4.02 -4.02 22.72
N LEU A 156 -4.09 -3.53 23.96
CA LEU A 156 -5.24 -3.74 24.84
C LEU A 156 -6.46 -2.97 24.32
N VAL A 157 -6.30 -1.70 23.93
CA VAL A 157 -7.36 -0.90 23.32
C VAL A 157 -7.83 -1.56 22.01
N LEU A 158 -6.89 -1.96 21.14
CA LEU A 158 -7.22 -2.66 19.91
C LEU A 158 -7.94 -3.98 20.17
N GLY A 159 -7.52 -4.76 21.17
CA GLY A 159 -8.18 -6.02 21.56
C GLY A 159 -9.64 -5.82 21.95
N VAL A 160 -9.93 -4.76 22.71
CA VAL A 160 -11.32 -4.39 23.05
C VAL A 160 -12.12 -4.03 21.81
N PHE A 161 -11.55 -3.24 20.89
CA PHE A 161 -12.21 -2.92 19.62
C PHE A 161 -12.49 -4.16 18.78
N LEU A 162 -11.53 -5.07 18.66
CA LEU A 162 -11.68 -6.32 17.90
C LEU A 162 -12.71 -7.28 18.51
N TYR A 163 -12.90 -7.22 19.83
CA TYR A 163 -13.96 -8.00 20.50
C TYR A 163 -15.35 -7.54 20.07
N PHE A 164 -15.60 -6.23 19.96
CA PHE A 164 -16.87 -5.68 19.50
C PHE A 164 -17.05 -5.68 17.98
N PHE A 165 -15.94 -5.55 17.25
CA PHE A 165 -15.92 -5.45 15.79
C PHE A 165 -14.93 -6.45 15.17
N PRO A 166 -15.25 -7.77 15.19
CA PRO A 166 -14.33 -8.79 14.69
C PRO A 166 -14.00 -8.66 13.20
N LEU A 167 -14.83 -7.96 12.41
CA LEU A 167 -14.58 -7.65 11.00
C LEU A 167 -13.39 -6.71 10.77
N LEU A 168 -12.91 -6.02 11.81
CA LEU A 168 -11.72 -5.17 11.75
C LEU A 168 -10.41 -5.97 11.88
N TYR A 169 -10.49 -7.28 12.10
CA TYR A 169 -9.31 -8.13 12.19
C TYR A 169 -8.67 -8.33 10.81
N GLY A 170 -7.36 -8.10 10.71
CA GLY A 170 -6.60 -8.26 9.49
C GLY A 170 -6.49 -6.98 8.66
N THR A 171 -6.15 -7.11 7.39
CA THR A 171 -5.92 -5.97 6.48
C THR A 171 -7.20 -5.38 5.89
N GLY A 172 -8.37 -5.96 6.18
CA GLY A 172 -9.65 -5.54 5.62
C GLY A 172 -9.87 -5.98 4.16
N GLU A 173 -8.93 -6.65 3.54
CA GLU A 173 -9.03 -7.12 2.14
C GLU A 173 -10.17 -8.14 1.95
N SER A 174 -10.55 -8.88 2.99
CA SER A 174 -11.63 -9.86 2.96
C SER A 174 -13.02 -9.25 3.07
N VAL A 175 -13.15 -8.00 3.52
CA VAL A 175 -14.45 -7.36 3.77
C VAL A 175 -15.22 -7.08 2.48
N PRO A 176 -14.64 -6.56 1.38
CA PRO A 176 -15.35 -6.36 0.12
C PRO A 176 -15.91 -7.64 -0.48
N VAL A 177 -15.20 -8.76 -0.33
CA VAL A 177 -15.60 -10.07 -0.87
C VAL A 177 -16.84 -10.59 -0.18
N SER A 178 -16.97 -10.41 1.13
CA SER A 178 -18.13 -10.86 1.90
C SER A 178 -19.43 -10.14 1.50
N TYR A 179 -19.36 -8.86 1.15
CA TYR A 179 -20.54 -8.10 0.75
C TYR A 179 -21.00 -8.39 -0.69
N THR A 180 -20.10 -8.75 -1.59
CA THR A 180 -20.45 -9.09 -2.97
C THR A 180 -21.18 -10.44 -3.04
N HIS A 181 -20.85 -11.41 -2.19
CA HIS A 181 -21.54 -12.69 -2.12
C HIS A 181 -22.94 -12.61 -1.51
N LEU A 182 -23.20 -11.66 -0.63
CA LEU A 182 -24.52 -11.45 -0.02
C LEU A 182 -25.54 -10.78 -0.96
N ARG A 183 -25.09 -10.18 -2.06
CA ARG A 183 -25.94 -9.43 -2.99
C ARG A 183 -26.18 -10.12 -4.34
N ALA A 184 -25.71 -11.35 -4.53
CA ALA A 184 -26.08 -12.13 -5.69
C ALA A 184 -27.55 -12.58 -5.56
N PRO A 185 -28.51 -12.05 -6.34
CA PRO A 185 -29.88 -12.58 -6.36
C PRO A 185 -29.84 -13.98 -6.96
N ARG A 186 -30.58 -14.87 -6.33
CA ARG A 186 -30.85 -16.22 -6.86
C ARG A 186 -31.70 -16.12 -8.13
#